data_441d6aecec14631f668184a67e6d45a5
#
_entry.id   441d6aecec14631f668184a67e6d45a5
#
_cell.length_a   1.000
_cell.length_b   1.000
_cell.length_c   1.000
_cell.angle_alpha   90.00
_cell.angle_beta   90.00
_cell.angle_gamma   90.00
#
_symmetry.space_group_name_H-M   'P 1'
#
loop_
_entity.id
_entity.type
_entity.pdbx_description
1 polymer ?
#
loop_
_entity_poly.entity_id
_entity_poly.type
_entity_poly.pdbx_seq_one_letter_code
_entity_poly.pdbx_strand_id
1 'polypeptide(L)'
;GIYITDEPGEERMSEIEKVLLNMGNEFAGSYTFEADGGKIEADIRSKIKQSRRTLILGSSWEKFLAEETGNTHAYISLPINDSLILNRSYVGYDGGLRLLEEIYSSSLRRNVTSSRTQSYA
;
A
#
# COMPACT_ATOMS: atom_id res chain seq x y z
N GLY A 1 7.86 -0.28 -4.32
CA GLY A 1 7.76 1.09 -4.84
C GLY A 1 6.86 1.97 -3.98
N ILE A 2 7.14 3.23 -3.97
CA ILE A 2 6.33 4.28 -3.33
C ILE A 2 5.77 5.15 -4.44
N TYR A 3 4.46 5.41 -4.41
CA TYR A 3 3.80 6.33 -5.34
C TYR A 3 3.35 7.57 -4.56
N ILE A 4 3.81 8.72 -5.03
CA ILE A 4 3.44 10.02 -4.49
C ILE A 4 2.39 10.60 -5.42
N THR A 5 1.14 10.57 -4.99
CA THR A 5 -0.03 10.86 -5.82
C THR A 5 -0.44 12.32 -5.82
N ASP A 6 0.20 13.13 -4.99
CA ASP A 6 0.03 14.57 -5.02
C ASP A 6 0.88 15.19 -6.14
N GLU A 7 0.50 16.37 -6.62
CA GLU A 7 1.29 17.17 -7.57
C GLU A 7 2.02 18.29 -6.80
N PRO A 8 3.09 17.98 -6.05
CA PRO A 8 3.83 18.98 -5.31
C PRO A 8 4.59 19.88 -6.27
N GLY A 9 4.72 21.15 -5.93
CA GLY A 9 5.63 22.06 -6.64
C GLY A 9 7.09 21.58 -6.58
N GLU A 10 7.94 22.10 -7.48
CA GLU A 10 9.34 21.68 -7.61
C GLU A 10 10.12 21.72 -6.29
N GLU A 11 9.88 22.73 -5.45
CA GLU A 11 10.52 22.87 -4.14
C GLU A 11 10.18 21.69 -3.21
N ARG A 12 8.89 21.32 -3.12
CA ARG A 12 8.45 20.18 -2.31
C ARG A 12 8.93 18.83 -2.86
N MET A 13 8.97 18.69 -4.17
CA MET A 13 9.53 17.50 -4.80
C MET A 13 10.99 17.31 -4.37
N SER A 14 11.77 18.38 -4.41
CA SER A 14 13.17 18.36 -3.97
C SER A 14 13.33 18.01 -2.49
N GLU A 15 12.45 18.52 -1.61
CA GLU A 15 12.44 18.18 -0.19
C GLU A 15 12.11 16.70 0.06
N ILE A 16 11.10 16.17 -0.63
CA ILE A 16 10.71 14.76 -0.53
C ILE A 16 11.85 13.87 -1.01
N GLU A 17 12.48 14.20 -2.13
CA GLU A 17 13.63 13.46 -2.64
C GLU A 17 14.80 13.44 -1.66
N LYS A 18 15.10 14.55 -1.00
CA LYS A 18 16.13 14.62 0.04
C LYS A 18 15.82 13.71 1.23
N VAL A 19 14.56 13.67 1.66
CA VAL A 19 14.12 12.77 2.76
C VAL A 19 14.33 11.31 2.35
N LEU A 20 13.89 10.93 1.16
CA LEU A 20 14.04 9.55 0.67
C LEU A 20 15.50 9.14 0.49
N LEU A 21 16.35 10.04 0.00
CA LEU A 21 17.80 9.82 -0.11
C LEU A 21 18.49 9.71 1.25
N ASN A 22 18.01 10.47 2.26
CA ASN A 22 18.55 10.41 3.62
C ASN A 22 18.18 9.12 4.36
N MET A 23 17.18 8.37 3.91
CA MET A 23 16.91 7.01 4.40
C MET A 23 18.02 6.02 4.02
N GLY A 24 18.91 6.42 3.13
CA GLY A 24 20.17 5.74 2.82
C GLY A 24 19.98 4.32 2.33
N ASN A 25 20.90 3.45 2.72
CA ASN A 25 20.93 2.05 2.32
C ASN A 25 19.77 1.22 2.87
N GLU A 26 18.99 1.75 3.79
CA GLU A 26 17.80 1.10 4.35
C GLU A 26 16.62 1.13 3.38
N PHE A 27 16.61 2.08 2.45
CA PHE A 27 15.58 2.17 1.42
C PHE A 27 16.06 1.61 0.09
N ALA A 28 15.84 0.31 -0.11
CA ALA A 28 16.18 -0.39 -1.35
C ALA A 28 15.05 -0.33 -2.41
N GLY A 29 14.14 0.63 -2.31
CA GLY A 29 12.98 0.76 -3.18
C GLY A 29 13.12 1.84 -4.25
N SER A 30 12.08 1.99 -5.04
CA SER A 30 11.88 3.08 -5.99
C SER A 30 10.72 3.96 -5.58
N TYR A 31 10.74 5.21 -5.97
CA TYR A 31 9.62 6.15 -5.80
C TYR A 31 9.27 6.81 -7.12
N THR A 32 8.01 7.19 -7.26
CA THR A 32 7.48 7.81 -8.48
C THR A 32 6.45 8.86 -8.11
N PHE A 33 6.54 10.04 -8.71
CA PHE A 33 5.51 11.07 -8.64
C PHE A 33 4.53 10.82 -9.79
N GLU A 34 3.32 10.40 -9.47
CA GLU A 34 2.28 10.12 -10.45
C GLU A 34 0.90 10.35 -9.84
N ALA A 35 0.14 11.25 -10.40
CA ALA A 35 -1.21 11.56 -9.97
C ALA A 35 -2.28 10.74 -10.69
N ASP A 36 -1.96 10.16 -11.85
CA ASP A 36 -2.88 9.34 -12.63
C ASP A 36 -2.99 7.93 -12.03
N GLY A 37 -4.14 7.65 -11.41
CA GLY A 37 -4.42 6.35 -10.81
C GLY A 37 -4.38 5.18 -11.78
N GLY A 38 -4.75 5.40 -13.04
CA GLY A 38 -4.67 4.37 -14.08
C GLY A 38 -3.24 3.97 -14.42
N LYS A 39 -2.33 4.94 -14.47
CA LYS A 39 -0.90 4.66 -14.67
C LYS A 39 -0.28 3.96 -13.49
N ILE A 40 -0.64 4.36 -12.27
CA ILE A 40 -0.21 3.70 -11.02
C ILE A 40 -0.68 2.24 -11.01
N GLU A 41 -1.94 1.99 -11.31
CA GLU A 41 -2.50 0.64 -11.37
C GLU A 41 -1.77 -0.24 -12.40
N ALA A 42 -1.53 0.27 -13.58
CA ALA A 42 -0.81 -0.45 -14.63
C ALA A 42 0.62 -0.82 -14.21
N ASP A 43 1.33 0.09 -13.54
CA ASP A 43 2.68 -0.16 -13.04
C ASP A 43 2.68 -1.18 -11.90
N ILE A 44 1.73 -1.10 -10.96
CA ILE A 44 1.57 -2.08 -9.88
C ILE A 44 1.28 -3.47 -10.47
N ARG A 45 0.38 -3.58 -11.43
CA ARG A 45 0.07 -4.87 -12.10
C ARG A 45 1.30 -5.48 -12.76
N SER A 46 2.11 -4.66 -13.39
CA SER A 46 3.37 -5.09 -14.00
C SER A 46 4.35 -5.67 -12.95
N LYS A 47 4.47 -5.00 -11.80
CA LYS A 47 5.35 -5.43 -10.70
C LYS A 47 4.84 -6.68 -9.99
N ILE A 48 3.53 -6.83 -9.81
CA ILE A 48 2.90 -8.00 -9.18
C ILE A 48 3.19 -9.27 -9.99
N LYS A 49 3.15 -9.22 -11.31
CA LYS A 49 3.44 -10.36 -12.17
C LYS A 49 4.84 -10.96 -11.98
N GLN A 50 5.76 -10.17 -11.44
CA GLN A 50 7.14 -10.57 -11.19
C GLN A 50 7.37 -11.10 -9.77
N SER A 51 6.37 -11.01 -8.90
CA SER A 51 6.48 -11.36 -7.48
C SER A 51 5.44 -12.42 -7.09
N ARG A 52 5.84 -13.36 -6.24
CA ARG A 52 4.93 -14.40 -5.74
C ARG A 52 3.93 -13.89 -4.70
N ARG A 53 4.32 -12.92 -3.91
CA ARG A 53 3.50 -12.31 -2.86
C ARG A 53 3.80 -10.83 -2.77
N THR A 54 2.76 -10.03 -2.76
CA THR A 54 2.88 -8.57 -2.66
C THR A 54 2.00 -8.06 -1.53
N LEU A 55 2.52 -7.14 -0.75
CA LEU A 55 1.76 -6.33 0.18
C LEU A 55 1.52 -4.97 -0.47
N ILE A 56 0.26 -4.60 -0.59
CA ILE A 56 -0.15 -3.31 -1.14
C ILE A 56 -0.67 -2.46 0.01
N LEU A 57 -0.03 -1.33 0.24
CA LEU A 57 -0.45 -0.33 1.22
C LEU A 57 -1.09 0.84 0.46
N GLY A 58 -2.37 1.10 0.70
CA GLY A 58 -3.07 2.12 -0.06
C GLY A 58 -4.49 2.42 0.43
N SER A 59 -5.34 2.79 -0.51
CA SER A 59 -6.74 3.14 -0.32
C SER A 59 -7.70 2.00 -0.74
N SER A 60 -8.99 2.29 -0.76
CA SER A 60 -10.00 1.36 -1.29
C SER A 60 -9.77 1.00 -2.77
N TRP A 61 -9.12 1.86 -3.54
CA TRP A 61 -8.84 1.59 -4.95
C TRP A 61 -7.81 0.48 -5.12
N GLU A 62 -6.73 0.53 -4.38
CA GLU A 62 -5.70 -0.51 -4.40
C GLU A 62 -6.17 -1.82 -3.77
N LYS A 63 -7.20 -1.76 -2.89
CA LYS A 63 -7.83 -2.95 -2.32
C LYS A 63 -8.44 -3.85 -3.40
N PHE A 64 -9.18 -3.29 -4.35
CA PHE A 64 -9.74 -4.05 -5.46
C PHE A 64 -8.66 -4.76 -6.27
N LEU A 65 -7.57 -4.06 -6.53
CA LEU A 65 -6.43 -4.64 -7.25
C LEU A 65 -5.79 -5.78 -6.47
N ALA A 66 -5.63 -5.64 -5.15
CA ALA A 66 -5.08 -6.68 -4.29
C ALA A 66 -5.99 -7.92 -4.25
N GLU A 67 -7.29 -7.74 -4.12
CA GLU A 67 -8.28 -8.83 -4.12
C GLU A 67 -8.29 -9.59 -5.44
N GLU A 68 -8.32 -8.87 -6.56
CA GLU A 68 -8.30 -9.45 -7.91
C GLU A 68 -7.03 -10.28 -8.17
N THR A 69 -5.91 -9.83 -7.66
CA THR A 69 -4.60 -10.48 -7.87
C THR A 69 -4.20 -11.46 -6.75
N GLY A 70 -5.06 -11.64 -5.73
CA GLY A 70 -4.80 -12.54 -4.61
C GLY A 70 -3.68 -12.06 -3.67
N ASN A 71 -3.45 -10.76 -3.59
CA ASN A 71 -2.43 -10.15 -2.74
C ASN A 71 -3.01 -9.58 -1.44
N THR A 72 -2.13 -9.25 -0.51
CA THR A 72 -2.51 -8.65 0.77
C THR A 72 -2.62 -7.14 0.62
N HIS A 73 -3.64 -6.55 1.24
CA HIS A 73 -3.85 -5.12 1.28
C HIS A 73 -4.02 -4.62 2.71
N ALA A 74 -3.49 -3.43 2.99
CA ALA A 74 -3.77 -2.69 4.21
C ALA A 74 -3.96 -1.20 3.91
N TYR A 75 -4.89 -0.57 4.63
CA TYR A 75 -5.21 0.83 4.45
C TYR A 75 -4.18 1.74 5.10
N ILE A 76 -3.58 2.64 4.33
CA ILE A 76 -2.73 3.73 4.83
C ILE A 76 -3.18 5.11 4.31
N SER A 77 -4.08 5.14 3.34
CA SER A 77 -4.53 6.37 2.70
C SER A 77 -6.04 6.34 2.41
N LEU A 78 -6.61 7.51 2.20
CA LEU A 78 -7.99 7.70 1.77
C LEU A 78 -8.10 7.63 0.23
N PRO A 79 -9.27 7.30 -0.32
CA PRO A 79 -10.53 6.98 0.36
C PRO A 79 -10.59 5.57 0.96
N ILE A 80 -11.36 5.42 2.04
CA ILE A 80 -11.69 4.12 2.65
C ILE A 80 -13.21 4.01 2.67
N ASN A 81 -13.76 3.07 1.90
CA ASN A 81 -15.20 3.00 1.63
C ASN A 81 -15.91 1.89 2.41
N ASP A 82 -15.18 0.96 2.99
CA ASP A 82 -15.73 -0.24 3.62
C ASP A 82 -15.45 -0.35 5.13
N SER A 83 -14.88 0.70 5.71
CA SER A 83 -14.55 0.74 7.14
C SER A 83 -14.79 2.12 7.72
N LEU A 84 -15.38 2.17 8.90
CA LEU A 84 -15.49 3.40 9.68
C LEU A 84 -14.21 3.60 10.49
N ILE A 85 -13.51 4.70 10.24
CA ILE A 85 -12.29 5.06 10.94
C ILE A 85 -12.49 6.42 11.61
N LEU A 86 -12.63 6.42 12.92
CA LEU A 86 -12.86 7.63 13.71
C LEU A 86 -11.58 8.15 14.38
N ASN A 87 -10.70 7.26 14.77
CA ASN A 87 -9.46 7.62 15.48
C ASN A 87 -8.36 6.61 15.14
N ARG A 88 -7.70 6.83 14.02
CA ARG A 88 -6.55 6.00 13.62
C ARG A 88 -5.42 6.90 13.15
N SER A 89 -4.24 6.74 13.74
CA SER A 89 -3.02 7.40 13.32
C SER A 89 -1.89 6.38 13.21
N TYR A 90 -1.06 6.52 12.19
CA TYR A 90 0.15 5.73 12.00
C TYR A 90 1.43 6.52 12.33
N VAL A 91 1.30 7.57 13.13
CA VAL A 91 2.40 8.43 13.56
C VAL A 91 2.94 7.96 14.91
N GLY A 92 4.27 8.02 15.07
CA GLY A 92 4.96 7.63 16.29
C GLY A 92 5.01 6.11 16.53
N TYR A 93 5.47 5.72 17.71
CA TYR A 93 5.61 4.30 18.08
C TYR A 93 4.28 3.56 18.11
N ASP A 94 3.25 4.15 18.72
CA ASP A 94 1.91 3.55 18.75
C ASP A 94 1.31 3.43 17.35
N GLY A 95 1.55 4.42 16.50
CA GLY A 95 1.14 4.39 15.10
C GLY A 95 1.84 3.29 14.31
N GLY A 96 3.12 3.09 14.55
CA GLY A 96 3.89 1.99 13.96
C GLY A 96 3.37 0.61 14.38
N LEU A 97 3.05 0.41 15.66
CA LEU A 97 2.42 -0.82 16.14
C LEU A 97 1.06 -1.07 15.50
N ARG A 98 0.22 -0.04 15.40
CA ARG A 98 -1.09 -0.15 14.72
C ARG A 98 -0.96 -0.52 13.25
N LEU A 99 0.02 0.04 12.56
CA LEU A 99 0.29 -0.32 11.17
C LEU A 99 0.69 -1.80 11.04
N LEU A 100 1.57 -2.29 11.91
CA LEU A 100 1.97 -3.70 11.94
C LEU A 100 0.78 -4.62 12.23
N GLU A 101 -0.07 -4.28 13.20
CA GLU A 101 -1.31 -5.01 13.50
C GLU A 101 -2.23 -5.10 12.29
N GLU A 102 -2.42 -3.99 11.58
CA GLU A 102 -3.27 -3.94 10.38
C GLU A 102 -2.71 -4.80 9.25
N ILE A 103 -1.41 -4.71 8.99
CA ILE A 103 -0.74 -5.53 7.97
C ILE A 103 -0.87 -7.03 8.30
N TYR A 104 -0.59 -7.41 9.53
CA TYR A 104 -0.66 -8.80 9.96
C TYR A 104 -2.10 -9.34 9.92
N SER A 105 -3.06 -8.57 10.43
CA SER A 105 -4.48 -8.92 10.41
C SER A 105 -5.02 -9.07 8.98
N SER A 106 -4.60 -8.21 8.07
CA SER A 106 -4.96 -8.29 6.64
C SER A 106 -4.42 -9.56 6.00
N SER A 107 -3.21 -9.96 6.35
CA SER A 107 -2.61 -11.21 5.89
C SER A 107 -3.36 -12.45 6.38
N LEU A 108 -3.77 -12.45 7.65
CA LEU A 108 -4.58 -13.54 8.24
C LEU A 108 -5.96 -13.64 7.57
N ARG A 109 -6.65 -12.54 7.38
CA ARG A 109 -7.96 -12.50 6.69
C ARG A 109 -7.89 -13.10 5.29
N ARG A 110 -6.83 -12.78 4.54
CA ARG A 110 -6.61 -13.35 3.22
C ARG A 110 -6.48 -14.87 3.24
N ASN A 111 -5.71 -15.40 4.18
CA ASN A 111 -5.50 -16.84 4.31
C ASN A 111 -6.82 -17.59 4.58
N VAL A 112 -7.68 -17.04 5.43
CA VAL A 112 -9.00 -17.62 5.73
C VAL A 112 -9.89 -17.64 4.48
N THR A 113 -9.92 -16.55 3.71
CA THR A 113 -10.70 -16.46 2.47
C THR A 113 -10.24 -17.48 1.43
N SER A 114 -8.93 -17.61 1.24
CA SER A 114 -8.35 -18.61 0.31
C SER A 114 -8.72 -20.05 0.70
N SER A 115 -8.68 -20.38 1.99
CA SER A 115 -9.06 -21.70 2.50
C SER A 115 -10.53 -22.01 2.25
N ARG A 116 -11.42 -21.04 2.42
CA ARG A 116 -12.86 -21.20 2.12
C ARG A 116 -13.13 -21.44 0.64
N THR A 117 -12.46 -20.72 -0.23
CA THR A 117 -12.62 -20.90 -1.68
C THR A 117 -12.19 -22.30 -2.13
N GLN A 118 -11.11 -22.84 -1.56
CA GLN A 118 -10.68 -24.21 -1.84
C GLN A 118 -11.66 -25.26 -1.31
N SER A 119 -12.36 -24.98 -0.21
CA SER A 119 -13.35 -25.89 0.39
C SER A 119 -14.63 -26.02 -0.46
N TYR A 120 -14.93 -25.08 -1.34
CA TYR A 120 -16.11 -25.11 -2.22
C TYR A 120 -15.80 -25.55 -3.67
N ALA A 121 -14.57 -25.81 -3.93
CA ALA A 121 -14.12 -26.35 -5.22
C ALA A 121 -14.04 -27.88 -5.17
#